data_47dd7227cc3dd45beedb9eb0d9441c69
#
_entry.id   47dd7227cc3dd45beedb9eb0d9441c69
#
_cell.length_a   1.000
_cell.length_b   1.000
_cell.length_c   1.000
_cell.angle_alpha   90.00
_cell.angle_beta   90.00
_cell.angle_gamma   90.00
#
_symmetry.space_group_name_H-M   'P 1'
#
loop_
_entity.id
_entity.type
_entity.pdbx_description
1 polymer ?
#
loop_
_entity_poly.entity_id
_entity_poly.type
_entity_poly.pdbx_seq_one_letter_code
_entity_poly.pdbx_strand_id
1 'polypeptide(L)'
;MYKVLVKAAGEDGILQEKELEKYAYKHPKSVSNLLENALDDGREIFAENKGFTGHSGRKISDLTAKGKEELAEVMGLKKYLEDFSLISEREISETIIWQDYMVYATLFGIADKVIKQFEKVYPDRLPEFENYNRNVIIAHSYCQSMHRSAERAMQEE
;
A
#
# COMPACT_ATOMS: atom_id res chain seq x y z
N MET A 1 -9.19 11.13 -4.70
CA MET A 1 -9.01 10.63 -3.30
C MET A 1 -9.39 11.67 -2.25
N TYR A 2 -8.71 12.81 -2.10
CA TYR A 2 -8.95 13.81 -1.04
C TYR A 2 -10.43 14.23 -0.87
N LYS A 3 -11.13 14.56 -1.95
CA LYS A 3 -12.57 14.95 -1.90
C LYS A 3 -13.49 13.87 -1.32
N VAL A 4 -13.16 12.61 -1.49
CA VAL A 4 -13.91 11.47 -0.92
C VAL A 4 -13.66 11.40 0.58
N LEU A 5 -12.41 11.53 1.02
CA LEU A 5 -12.04 11.52 2.43
C LEU A 5 -12.72 12.66 3.20
N VAL A 6 -12.71 13.88 2.64
CA VAL A 6 -13.37 15.05 3.24
C VAL A 6 -14.90 14.86 3.33
N LYS A 7 -15.53 14.23 2.34
CA LYS A 7 -16.97 13.94 2.38
C LYS A 7 -17.33 12.80 3.34
N ALA A 8 -16.41 11.89 3.57
CA ALA A 8 -16.59 10.78 4.50
C ALA A 8 -16.38 11.22 5.95
N ALA A 9 -15.42 12.10 6.21
CA ALA A 9 -15.22 12.73 7.52
C ALA A 9 -16.45 13.55 7.89
N GLY A 10 -17.03 13.31 9.04
CA GLY A 10 -18.21 14.00 9.53
C GLY A 10 -18.06 15.52 9.69
N GLU A 11 -18.95 16.14 10.45
CA GLU A 11 -18.93 17.61 10.70
C GLU A 11 -17.72 18.06 11.52
N ASP A 12 -17.11 17.15 12.29
CA ASP A 12 -15.90 17.41 13.08
C ASP A 12 -14.61 17.45 12.25
N GLY A 13 -14.66 17.05 10.98
CA GLY A 13 -13.53 17.00 10.07
C GLY A 13 -12.50 15.91 10.40
N ILE A 14 -12.80 14.99 11.33
CA ILE A 14 -11.95 13.87 11.73
C ILE A 14 -12.45 12.61 11.03
N LEU A 15 -11.64 12.08 10.12
CA LEU A 15 -11.99 10.85 9.40
C LEU A 15 -11.79 9.62 10.28
N GLN A 16 -12.88 8.90 10.55
CA GLN A 16 -12.88 7.60 11.19
C GLN A 16 -13.08 6.46 10.18
N GLU A 17 -12.54 5.28 10.46
CA GLU A 17 -12.68 4.10 9.59
C GLU A 17 -14.16 3.76 9.33
N LYS A 18 -15.00 3.77 10.36
CA LYS A 18 -16.45 3.50 10.26
C LYS A 18 -17.19 4.51 9.38
N GLU A 19 -16.78 5.76 9.38
CA GLU A 19 -17.37 6.79 8.51
C GLU A 19 -17.02 6.56 7.05
N LEU A 20 -15.77 6.18 6.81
CA LEU A 20 -15.29 5.82 5.49
C LEU A 20 -15.99 4.57 4.95
N GLU A 21 -16.15 3.54 5.77
CA GLU A 21 -16.93 2.34 5.43
C GLU A 21 -18.38 2.67 5.08
N LYS A 22 -19.04 3.47 5.92
CA LYS A 22 -20.41 3.92 5.70
C LYS A 22 -20.56 4.76 4.43
N TYR A 23 -19.60 5.61 4.15
CA TYR A 23 -19.57 6.39 2.91
C TYR A 23 -19.41 5.47 1.71
N ALA A 24 -18.47 4.54 1.74
CA ALA A 24 -18.19 3.60 0.66
C ALA A 24 -19.39 2.69 0.37
N TYR A 25 -20.07 2.22 1.42
CA TYR A 25 -21.29 1.43 1.28
C TYR A 25 -22.43 2.21 0.62
N LYS A 26 -22.57 3.50 0.95
CA LYS A 26 -23.60 4.37 0.35
C LYS A 26 -23.28 4.84 -1.08
N HIS A 27 -22.02 4.86 -1.45
CA HIS A 27 -21.53 5.38 -2.73
C HIS A 27 -20.59 4.39 -3.43
N PRO A 28 -20.98 3.09 -3.57
CA PRO A 28 -20.07 2.03 -4.00
C PRO A 28 -19.50 2.28 -5.39
N LYS A 29 -20.31 2.71 -6.35
CA LYS A 29 -19.87 3.03 -7.72
C LYS A 29 -18.84 4.16 -7.76
N SER A 30 -19.02 5.18 -6.92
CA SER A 30 -18.08 6.31 -6.84
C SER A 30 -16.72 5.88 -6.29
N VAL A 31 -16.73 4.99 -5.30
CA VAL A 31 -15.51 4.45 -4.68
C VAL A 31 -14.82 3.48 -5.63
N SER A 32 -15.56 2.57 -6.26
CA SER A 32 -15.01 1.64 -7.25
C SER A 32 -14.33 2.38 -8.40
N ASN A 33 -15.03 3.34 -9.00
CA ASN A 33 -14.47 4.16 -10.09
C ASN A 33 -13.20 4.92 -9.66
N LEU A 34 -13.15 5.42 -8.42
CA LEU A 34 -11.96 6.09 -7.90
C LEU A 34 -10.76 5.15 -7.83
N LEU A 35 -10.97 3.92 -7.34
CA LEU A 35 -9.92 2.92 -7.23
C LEU A 35 -9.49 2.39 -8.60
N GLU A 36 -10.45 2.12 -9.48
CA GLU A 36 -10.18 1.68 -10.86
C GLU A 36 -9.39 2.73 -11.64
N ASN A 37 -9.79 4.01 -11.57
CA ASN A 37 -9.05 5.09 -12.22
C ASN A 37 -7.60 5.18 -11.70
N ALA A 38 -7.39 5.06 -10.39
CA ALA A 38 -6.03 5.08 -9.82
C ALA A 38 -5.18 3.89 -10.32
N LEU A 39 -5.79 2.71 -10.49
CA LEU A 39 -5.12 1.53 -11.06
C LEU A 39 -4.83 1.71 -12.56
N ASP A 40 -5.76 2.29 -13.30
CA ASP A 40 -5.60 2.51 -14.73
C ASP A 40 -4.54 3.60 -15.02
N ASP A 41 -4.52 4.69 -14.25
CA ASP A 41 -3.43 5.68 -14.28
C ASP A 41 -2.07 5.02 -14.03
N GLY A 42 -1.98 4.14 -13.04
CA GLY A 42 -0.77 3.37 -12.75
C GLY A 42 -0.36 2.46 -13.92
N ARG A 43 -1.32 1.75 -14.54
CA ARG A 43 -1.06 0.88 -15.69
C ARG A 43 -0.57 1.66 -16.90
N GLU A 44 -1.17 2.82 -17.17
CA GLU A 44 -0.74 3.72 -18.25
C GLU A 44 0.71 4.16 -18.04
N ILE A 45 1.07 4.58 -16.82
CA ILE A 45 2.47 4.93 -16.48
C ILE A 45 3.41 3.75 -16.74
N PHE A 46 3.02 2.54 -16.33
CA PHE A 46 3.86 1.35 -16.52
C PHE A 46 3.95 0.92 -17.98
N ALA A 47 2.87 1.06 -18.75
CA ALA A 47 2.86 0.69 -20.17
C ALA A 47 3.57 1.73 -21.03
N GLU A 48 3.16 2.99 -20.97
CA GLU A 48 3.60 4.05 -21.88
C GLU A 48 4.92 4.68 -21.46
N ASN A 49 5.05 5.04 -20.18
CA ASN A 49 6.22 5.79 -19.71
C ASN A 49 7.40 4.89 -19.32
N LYS A 50 7.14 3.67 -18.85
CA LYS A 50 8.19 2.76 -18.38
C LYS A 50 8.44 1.58 -19.31
N GLY A 51 7.48 1.25 -20.18
CA GLY A 51 7.58 0.10 -21.10
C GLY A 51 7.61 -1.24 -20.37
N PHE A 52 7.00 -1.33 -19.17
CA PHE A 52 7.00 -2.55 -18.37
C PHE A 52 5.92 -3.54 -18.78
N THR A 53 4.81 -3.04 -19.33
CA THR A 53 3.69 -3.88 -19.78
C THR A 53 3.41 -3.66 -21.26
N GLY A 54 2.92 -4.72 -21.90
CA GLY A 54 2.24 -4.63 -23.19
C GLY A 54 0.78 -4.27 -22.95
N HIS A 55 -0.15 -4.27 -23.58
CA HIS A 55 -1.61 -4.06 -23.53
C HIS A 55 -2.17 -3.66 -22.13
N SER A 56 -3.01 -4.50 -21.53
CA SER A 56 -3.77 -4.12 -20.33
C SER A 56 -2.99 -4.14 -19.02
N GLY A 57 -1.80 -4.76 -18.99
CA GLY A 57 -0.99 -4.91 -17.78
C GLY A 57 -1.66 -5.64 -16.62
N ARG A 58 -2.70 -6.44 -16.90
CA ARG A 58 -3.50 -7.12 -15.85
C ARG A 58 -2.94 -8.46 -15.41
N LYS A 59 -2.05 -9.04 -16.20
CA LYS A 59 -1.44 -10.36 -15.95
C LYS A 59 0.07 -10.28 -16.04
N ILE A 60 0.76 -11.15 -15.32
CA ILE A 60 2.22 -11.31 -15.43
C ILE A 60 2.64 -11.66 -16.86
N SER A 61 1.80 -12.39 -17.61
CA SER A 61 2.03 -12.69 -19.03
C SER A 61 2.10 -11.44 -19.91
N ASP A 62 1.52 -10.33 -19.48
CA ASP A 62 1.49 -9.10 -20.25
C ASP A 62 2.76 -8.25 -20.05
N LEU A 63 3.66 -8.67 -19.14
CA LEU A 63 4.91 -7.98 -18.88
C LEU A 63 5.89 -8.16 -20.07
N THR A 64 6.52 -7.06 -20.45
CA THR A 64 7.67 -7.05 -21.34
C THR A 64 8.88 -7.71 -20.66
N ALA A 65 9.97 -7.94 -21.42
CA ALA A 65 11.23 -8.40 -20.82
C ALA A 65 11.70 -7.46 -19.70
N LYS A 66 11.66 -6.16 -19.93
CA LYS A 66 11.97 -5.12 -18.95
C LYS A 66 11.04 -5.17 -17.73
N GLY A 67 9.73 -5.35 -17.94
CA GLY A 67 8.77 -5.47 -16.84
C GLY A 67 8.98 -6.73 -16.00
N LYS A 68 9.49 -7.80 -16.55
CA LYS A 68 9.86 -9.03 -15.81
C LYS A 68 11.12 -8.82 -14.97
N GLU A 69 12.09 -8.06 -15.47
CA GLU A 69 13.29 -7.69 -14.70
C GLU A 69 12.90 -6.82 -13.49
N GLU A 70 12.10 -5.80 -13.70
CA GLU A 70 11.60 -4.93 -12.62
C GLU A 70 10.76 -5.72 -11.60
N LEU A 71 9.90 -6.64 -12.06
CA LEU A 71 9.16 -7.51 -11.15
C LEU A 71 10.10 -8.38 -10.31
N ALA A 72 11.17 -8.91 -10.90
CA ALA A 72 12.15 -9.69 -10.17
C ALA A 72 12.85 -8.87 -9.08
N GLU A 73 13.17 -7.59 -9.34
CA GLU A 73 13.72 -6.66 -8.35
C GLU A 73 12.74 -6.39 -7.20
N VAL A 74 11.46 -6.12 -7.54
CA VAL A 74 10.39 -5.92 -6.56
C VAL A 74 10.19 -7.15 -5.68
N MET A 75 10.20 -8.35 -6.27
CA MET A 75 10.11 -9.61 -5.52
C MET A 75 11.36 -9.89 -4.70
N GLY A 76 12.53 -9.48 -5.20
CA GLY A 76 13.79 -9.48 -4.44
C GLY A 76 13.72 -8.59 -3.21
N LEU A 77 13.18 -7.38 -3.33
CA LEU A 77 12.95 -6.48 -2.21
C LEU A 77 11.98 -7.09 -1.18
N LYS A 78 10.89 -7.70 -1.63
CA LYS A 78 9.97 -8.40 -0.73
C LYS A 78 10.70 -9.46 0.09
N LYS A 79 11.43 -10.35 -0.57
CA LYS A 79 12.21 -11.40 0.10
C LYS A 79 13.24 -10.83 1.07
N TYR A 80 13.94 -9.77 0.64
CA TYR A 80 14.90 -9.06 1.49
C TYR A 80 14.23 -8.55 2.79
N LEU A 81 13.07 -7.92 2.67
CA LEU A 81 12.31 -7.43 3.83
C LEU A 81 11.80 -8.57 4.72
N GLU A 82 11.44 -9.72 4.13
CA GLU A 82 11.03 -10.92 4.89
C GLU A 82 12.18 -11.56 5.68
N ASP A 83 13.39 -11.47 5.18
CA ASP A 83 14.58 -12.13 5.75
C ASP A 83 15.51 -11.15 6.48
N PHE A 84 15.12 -9.89 6.63
CA PHE A 84 15.97 -8.81 7.13
C PHE A 84 16.59 -9.10 8.52
N SER A 85 15.87 -9.75 9.42
CA SER A 85 16.35 -10.07 10.77
C SER A 85 17.49 -11.10 10.79
N LEU A 86 17.76 -11.77 9.66
CA LEU A 86 18.84 -12.73 9.52
C LEU A 86 20.19 -12.06 9.20
N ILE A 87 20.19 -10.76 8.91
CA ILE A 87 21.38 -10.02 8.52
C ILE A 87 21.95 -9.32 9.76
N SER A 88 22.97 -9.94 10.37
CA SER A 88 23.54 -9.54 11.66
C SER A 88 24.51 -8.36 11.64
N GLU A 89 24.85 -7.82 10.47
CA GLU A 89 25.87 -6.77 10.34
C GLU A 89 25.33 -5.60 9.52
N ARG A 90 24.71 -4.61 10.17
CA ARG A 90 24.35 -3.35 9.48
C ARG A 90 24.58 -2.14 10.35
N GLU A 91 25.20 -1.14 9.71
CA GLU A 91 25.38 0.19 10.28
C GLU A 91 24.08 0.99 10.32
N ILE A 92 23.94 1.78 11.36
CA ILE A 92 22.74 2.53 11.81
C ILE A 92 22.33 3.67 10.85
N SER A 93 23.06 3.92 9.76
CA SER A 93 22.81 5.07 8.85
C SER A 93 21.53 4.97 7.99
N GLU A 94 20.77 3.89 8.09
CA GLU A 94 19.69 3.56 7.18
C GLU A 94 18.26 3.92 7.67
N THR A 95 18.10 4.77 8.69
CA THR A 95 16.77 5.09 9.26
C THR A 95 15.82 5.73 8.22
N ILE A 96 16.36 6.46 7.25
CA ILE A 96 15.59 7.09 6.17
C ILE A 96 15.05 6.02 5.20
N ILE A 97 15.85 5.01 4.90
CA ILE A 97 15.49 3.92 4.00
C ILE A 97 14.34 3.07 4.57
N TRP A 98 14.25 2.97 5.91
CA TRP A 98 13.19 2.23 6.58
C TRP A 98 11.79 2.81 6.36
N GLN A 99 11.67 4.11 6.18
CA GLN A 99 10.38 4.72 5.87
C GLN A 99 9.86 4.22 4.51
N ASP A 100 10.72 4.17 3.50
CA ASP A 100 10.37 3.64 2.19
C ASP A 100 10.10 2.13 2.26
N TYR A 101 10.91 1.37 3.01
CA TYR A 101 10.72 -0.06 3.21
C TYR A 101 9.38 -0.40 3.84
N MET A 102 8.87 0.44 4.77
CA MET A 102 7.56 0.22 5.37
C MET A 102 6.39 0.44 4.40
N VAL A 103 6.51 1.38 3.47
CA VAL A 103 5.53 1.54 2.39
C VAL A 103 5.45 0.23 1.58
N TYR A 104 6.59 -0.29 1.14
CA TYR A 104 6.63 -1.56 0.40
C TYR A 104 6.18 -2.76 1.25
N ALA A 105 6.61 -2.84 2.51
CA ALA A 105 6.18 -3.91 3.42
C ALA A 105 4.66 -3.93 3.60
N THR A 106 4.04 -2.75 3.67
CA THR A 106 2.58 -2.59 3.75
C THR A 106 1.91 -3.06 2.47
N LEU A 107 2.41 -2.64 1.30
CA LEU A 107 1.91 -3.09 -0.01
C LEU A 107 2.03 -4.61 -0.19
N PHE A 108 3.11 -5.21 0.31
CA PHE A 108 3.33 -6.67 0.27
C PHE A 108 2.55 -7.44 1.33
N GLY A 109 1.87 -6.77 2.27
CA GLY A 109 1.15 -7.40 3.38
C GLY A 109 2.05 -8.03 4.44
N ILE A 110 3.30 -7.57 4.58
CA ILE A 110 4.31 -8.09 5.52
C ILE A 110 4.76 -7.05 6.56
N ALA A 111 4.04 -5.94 6.70
CA ALA A 111 4.39 -4.83 7.59
C ALA A 111 4.65 -5.28 9.04
N ASP A 112 3.75 -6.09 9.62
CA ASP A 112 3.89 -6.59 10.99
C ASP A 112 5.16 -7.43 11.18
N LYS A 113 5.53 -8.21 10.17
CA LYS A 113 6.75 -9.01 10.21
C LYS A 113 7.99 -8.12 10.22
N VAL A 114 8.00 -7.09 9.37
CA VAL A 114 9.11 -6.13 9.26
C VAL A 114 9.25 -5.31 10.55
N ILE A 115 8.15 -4.86 11.16
CA ILE A 115 8.17 -4.14 12.44
C ILE A 115 8.82 -5.01 13.54
N LYS A 116 8.39 -6.26 13.67
CA LYS A 116 8.97 -7.19 14.66
C LYS A 116 10.46 -7.47 14.43
N GLN A 117 10.90 -7.46 13.19
CA GLN A 117 12.32 -7.61 12.85
C GLN A 117 13.11 -6.35 13.21
N PHE A 118 12.55 -5.17 12.91
CA PHE A 118 13.14 -3.89 13.26
C PHE A 118 13.31 -3.73 14.78
N GLU A 119 12.29 -4.09 15.56
CA GLU A 119 12.32 -4.07 17.01
C GLU A 119 13.48 -4.91 17.60
N LYS A 120 13.77 -6.06 16.99
CA LYS A 120 14.89 -6.92 17.43
C LYS A 120 16.26 -6.32 17.15
N VAL A 121 16.39 -5.62 16.02
CA VAL A 121 17.68 -5.07 15.57
C VAL A 121 17.94 -3.67 16.13
N TYR A 122 16.88 -2.86 16.28
CA TYR A 122 16.96 -1.46 16.69
C TYR A 122 15.94 -1.09 17.78
N PRO A 123 15.97 -1.72 18.97
CA PRO A 123 14.97 -1.50 20.01
C PRO A 123 14.87 -0.04 20.46
N ASP A 124 15.97 0.68 20.51
CA ASP A 124 16.02 2.10 20.96
C ASP A 124 15.43 3.10 19.96
N ARG A 125 15.22 2.67 18.71
CA ARG A 125 14.65 3.51 17.63
C ARG A 125 13.20 3.21 17.31
N LEU A 126 12.62 2.24 17.98
CA LEU A 126 11.25 1.80 17.77
C LEU A 126 10.21 2.94 17.86
N PRO A 127 10.27 3.90 18.82
CA PRO A 127 9.25 4.95 18.94
C PRO A 127 9.17 5.89 17.73
N GLU A 128 10.29 6.25 17.12
CA GLU A 128 10.32 7.10 15.93
C GLU A 128 9.74 6.37 14.72
N PHE A 129 10.08 5.10 14.62
CA PHE A 129 9.63 4.20 13.57
C PHE A 129 8.14 3.89 13.67
N GLU A 130 7.61 3.64 14.87
CA GLU A 130 6.19 3.36 15.10
C GLU A 130 5.28 4.52 14.70
N ASN A 131 5.66 5.76 14.99
CA ASN A 131 4.85 6.93 14.64
C ASN A 131 4.65 7.07 13.12
N TYR A 132 5.70 6.86 12.34
CA TYR A 132 5.60 6.91 10.88
C TYR A 132 4.79 5.72 10.34
N ASN A 133 5.10 4.53 10.80
CA ASN A 133 4.48 3.30 10.33
C ASN A 133 3.00 3.22 10.65
N ARG A 134 2.60 3.74 11.81
CA ARG A 134 1.19 3.82 12.19
C ARG A 134 0.36 4.54 11.11
N ASN A 135 0.85 5.66 10.60
CA ASN A 135 0.15 6.41 9.56
C ASN A 135 0.02 5.63 8.25
N VAL A 136 1.07 4.92 7.83
CA VAL A 136 1.06 4.09 6.61
C VAL A 136 0.10 2.91 6.77
N ILE A 137 0.14 2.23 7.91
CA ILE A 137 -0.74 1.09 8.22
C ILE A 137 -2.21 1.55 8.30
N ILE A 138 -2.49 2.68 8.96
CA ILE A 138 -3.84 3.26 9.04
C ILE A 138 -4.35 3.62 7.64
N ALA A 139 -3.55 4.29 6.82
CA ALA A 139 -3.94 4.66 5.46
C ALA A 139 -4.26 3.41 4.61
N HIS A 140 -3.44 2.36 4.73
CA HIS A 140 -3.69 1.09 4.04
C HIS A 140 -4.97 0.40 4.53
N SER A 141 -5.18 0.34 5.86
CA SER A 141 -6.39 -0.21 6.46
C SER A 141 -7.64 0.52 5.95
N TYR A 142 -7.60 1.84 5.92
CA TYR A 142 -8.71 2.66 5.42
C TYR A 142 -9.02 2.37 3.94
N CYS A 143 -8.01 2.25 3.09
CA CYS A 143 -8.20 1.89 1.69
C CYS A 143 -8.83 0.50 1.54
N GLN A 144 -8.39 -0.47 2.31
CA GLN A 144 -8.96 -1.82 2.29
C GLN A 144 -10.40 -1.86 2.82
N SER A 145 -10.70 -1.16 3.91
CA SER A 145 -12.05 -1.08 4.47
C SER A 145 -13.02 -0.43 3.49
N MET A 146 -12.60 0.65 2.85
CA MET A 146 -13.38 1.35 1.83
C MET A 146 -13.68 0.44 0.63
N HIS A 147 -12.67 -0.27 0.13
CA HIS A 147 -12.82 -1.19 -1.00
C HIS A 147 -13.81 -2.32 -0.67
N ARG A 148 -13.60 -3.02 0.45
CA ARG A 148 -14.48 -4.11 0.90
C ARG A 148 -15.93 -3.66 1.11
N SER A 149 -16.13 -2.47 1.68
CA SER A 149 -17.47 -1.92 1.89
C SER A 149 -18.18 -1.60 0.56
N ALA A 150 -17.47 -1.06 -0.41
CA ALA A 150 -18.02 -0.79 -1.73
C ALA A 150 -18.36 -2.09 -2.49
N GLU A 151 -17.47 -3.09 -2.45
CA GLU A 151 -17.73 -4.40 -3.06
C GLU A 151 -18.94 -5.09 -2.47
N ARG A 152 -19.08 -5.08 -1.13
CA ARG A 152 -20.25 -5.66 -0.46
C ARG A 152 -21.55 -4.99 -0.92
N ALA A 153 -21.59 -3.66 -0.96
CA ALA A 153 -22.77 -2.93 -1.39
C ALA A 153 -23.17 -3.22 -2.85
N MET A 154 -22.19 -3.44 -3.73
CA MET A 154 -22.46 -3.82 -5.13
C MET A 154 -22.94 -5.26 -5.32
N GLN A 155 -22.66 -6.15 -4.36
CA GLN A 155 -23.14 -7.54 -4.38
C GLN A 155 -24.57 -7.68 -3.83
N GLU A 156 -25.03 -6.71 -3.06
CA GLU A 156 -26.36 -6.67 -2.44
C GLU A 156 -27.41 -5.93 -3.32
N GLU A 157 -27.01 -5.24 -4.41
CA GLU A 157 -27.88 -4.65 -5.45
C GLU A 157 -28.35 -5.73 -6.44
#